data_c17b5f98d9b9458e888270aee2289efa
#
_entry.id   c17b5f98d9b9458e888270aee2289efa
#
_cell.length_a   1.000
_cell.length_b   1.000
_cell.length_c   1.000
_cell.angle_alpha   90.00
_cell.angle_beta   90.00
_cell.angle_gamma   90.00
#
_symmetry.space_group_name_H-M   'P 1'
#
loop_
_entity.id
_entity.type
_entity.pdbx_description
1 polymer ?
#
loop_
_entity_poly.entity_id
_entity_poly.type
_entity_poly.pdbx_seq_one_letter_code
_entity_poly.pdbx_strand_id
1 'polypeptide(L)'
;MSRLSSILLIITLTTLQAIAQQTPGVAVLIVKGQTEIEGKHLGIRRIRTYDVSSAEIPQSFDGFRILFIADTHYPSLFTDRTLASLGTVVSEIAPDAIMLGGDYQEGCEYVEPLFATIMRHPPKYGAYAILGNNDIERCTDTIIDLMRAYDIKFVEDTAVRINKGHSHITVAGATNTYKAFEENPSPTLNLPPEEFVILLTHTPDYAEDQDIANTDLVLAGHTHGGQVTFLGFLAPVTASHYGQRFLKGLNYNTAGQPVITTTGIGTSRRNIRLFAPSEVVLLTLHSWSRNERLPEPDIAIDTRPYLSQPITIVPETTYQEPLNIPQKL
;
A
#
# COMPACT_ATOMS: atom_id res chain seq x y z
N MET A 1 -44.87 -43.63 -9.41
CA MET A 1 -44.44 -42.69 -10.47
C MET A 1 -44.48 -41.29 -9.86
N SER A 2 -43.42 -40.87 -9.21
CA SER A 2 -43.30 -39.56 -8.53
C SER A 2 -42.52 -38.59 -9.43
N ARG A 3 -43.13 -37.50 -9.76
CA ARG A 3 -42.48 -36.39 -10.53
C ARG A 3 -41.66 -35.58 -9.54
N LEU A 4 -40.31 -35.61 -9.67
CA LEU A 4 -39.44 -34.63 -9.06
C LEU A 4 -39.53 -33.31 -9.86
N SER A 5 -40.05 -32.31 -9.23
CA SER A 5 -40.03 -30.95 -9.74
C SER A 5 -38.66 -30.34 -9.41
N SER A 6 -37.86 -30.11 -10.43
CA SER A 6 -36.61 -29.35 -10.34
C SER A 6 -36.95 -27.87 -10.15
N ILE A 7 -36.70 -27.35 -8.96
CA ILE A 7 -36.75 -25.90 -8.70
C ILE A 7 -35.44 -25.31 -9.20
N LEU A 8 -35.47 -24.66 -10.34
CA LEU A 8 -34.38 -23.86 -10.89
C LEU A 8 -34.35 -22.54 -10.12
N LEU A 9 -33.40 -22.40 -9.17
CA LEU A 9 -33.18 -21.16 -8.45
C LEU A 9 -32.45 -20.20 -9.40
N ILE A 10 -33.20 -19.31 -10.02
CA ILE A 10 -32.64 -18.19 -10.81
C ILE A 10 -32.21 -17.14 -9.80
N ILE A 11 -30.90 -17.11 -9.51
CA ILE A 11 -30.29 -15.98 -8.78
C ILE A 11 -30.16 -14.86 -9.81
N THR A 12 -31.10 -13.93 -9.79
CA THR A 12 -30.95 -12.65 -10.48
C THR A 12 -29.90 -11.84 -9.74
N LEU A 13 -28.70 -11.76 -10.32
CA LEU A 13 -27.68 -10.78 -9.91
C LEU A 13 -28.27 -9.39 -10.24
N THR A 14 -28.89 -8.76 -9.27
CA THR A 14 -29.14 -7.31 -9.35
C THR A 14 -27.79 -6.64 -9.12
N THR A 15 -27.17 -6.20 -10.21
CA THR A 15 -26.07 -5.24 -10.16
C THR A 15 -26.59 -4.00 -9.45
N LEU A 16 -26.19 -3.82 -8.19
CA LEU A 16 -26.34 -2.56 -7.48
C LEU A 16 -25.38 -1.58 -8.20
N GLN A 17 -25.88 -0.89 -9.20
CA GLN A 17 -25.27 0.34 -9.66
C GLN A 17 -25.42 1.32 -8.50
N ALA A 18 -24.36 1.53 -7.73
CA ALA A 18 -24.24 2.70 -6.89
C ALA A 18 -24.22 3.91 -7.83
N ILE A 19 -25.39 4.47 -8.08
CA ILE A 19 -25.51 5.81 -8.64
C ILE A 19 -25.01 6.71 -7.52
N ALA A 20 -23.73 7.10 -7.58
CA ALA A 20 -23.21 8.20 -6.80
C ALA A 20 -24.11 9.38 -7.14
N GLN A 21 -24.93 9.82 -6.19
CA GLN A 21 -25.63 11.10 -6.31
C GLN A 21 -24.54 12.15 -6.42
N GLN A 22 -24.37 12.69 -7.62
CA GLN A 22 -23.42 13.76 -7.90
C GLN A 22 -23.83 14.97 -7.07
N THR A 23 -23.20 15.14 -5.93
CA THR A 23 -23.14 16.43 -5.25
C THR A 23 -22.31 17.34 -6.14
N PRO A 24 -22.82 18.52 -6.53
CA PRO A 24 -22.06 19.44 -7.38
C PRO A 24 -20.76 19.83 -6.65
N GLY A 25 -19.61 19.45 -7.21
CA GLY A 25 -18.31 19.79 -6.66
C GLY A 25 -17.42 18.60 -6.27
N VAL A 26 -17.94 17.38 -6.21
CA VAL A 26 -17.10 16.19 -5.91
C VAL A 26 -16.45 15.69 -7.19
N ALA A 27 -15.13 15.69 -7.24
CA ALA A 27 -14.37 15.04 -8.30
C ALA A 27 -14.60 13.53 -8.23
N VAL A 28 -14.78 12.88 -9.37
CA VAL A 28 -14.96 11.44 -9.43
C VAL A 28 -13.58 10.81 -9.52
N LEU A 29 -13.19 10.06 -8.51
CA LEU A 29 -11.97 9.26 -8.53
C LEU A 29 -12.31 7.86 -9.06
N ILE A 30 -11.60 7.44 -10.10
CA ILE A 30 -11.71 6.10 -10.66
C ILE A 30 -10.38 5.39 -10.45
N VAL A 31 -10.41 4.27 -9.75
CA VAL A 31 -9.24 3.43 -9.55
C VAL A 31 -9.49 2.09 -10.22
N LYS A 32 -8.64 1.75 -11.19
CA LYS A 32 -8.63 0.44 -11.83
C LYS A 32 -7.42 -0.35 -11.38
N GLY A 33 -7.62 -1.59 -10.91
CA GLY A 33 -6.53 -2.49 -10.50
C GLY A 33 -6.19 -3.49 -11.58
N GLN A 34 -4.91 -3.58 -11.93
CA GLN A 34 -4.37 -4.61 -12.82
C GLN A 34 -3.21 -5.30 -12.11
N THR A 35 -2.94 -6.54 -12.45
CA THR A 35 -1.79 -7.28 -11.91
C THR A 35 -0.81 -7.52 -13.04
N GLU A 36 0.39 -6.96 -12.94
CA GLU A 36 1.47 -7.24 -13.86
C GLU A 36 2.56 -8.10 -13.19
N ILE A 37 3.20 -8.94 -14.00
CA ILE A 37 4.47 -9.62 -13.74
C ILE A 37 4.44 -10.52 -12.49
N GLU A 38 3.91 -11.71 -12.65
CA GLU A 38 4.16 -12.80 -11.70
C GLU A 38 5.56 -13.41 -11.93
N GLY A 39 6.32 -13.53 -10.85
CA GLY A 39 7.47 -14.44 -10.78
C GLY A 39 8.77 -13.99 -11.46
N LYS A 40 8.88 -12.77 -12.00
CA LYS A 40 10.10 -12.29 -12.66
C LYS A 40 11.21 -11.94 -11.67
N HIS A 41 10.86 -11.47 -10.47
CA HIS A 41 11.80 -11.00 -9.47
C HIS A 41 11.79 -11.90 -8.24
N LEU A 42 12.98 -12.30 -7.80
CA LEU A 42 13.11 -13.17 -6.62
C LEU A 42 12.58 -12.47 -5.36
N GLY A 43 11.63 -13.12 -4.67
CA GLY A 43 11.05 -12.63 -3.42
C GLY A 43 10.00 -11.53 -3.58
N ILE A 44 9.86 -10.92 -4.77
CA ILE A 44 8.77 -9.99 -5.11
C ILE A 44 7.90 -10.71 -6.13
N ARG A 45 6.78 -11.25 -5.66
CA ARG A 45 5.90 -12.11 -6.47
C ARG A 45 5.00 -11.32 -7.40
N ARG A 46 4.76 -10.04 -7.08
CA ARG A 46 3.78 -9.23 -7.79
C ARG A 46 4.19 -7.76 -7.82
N ILE A 47 4.01 -7.13 -8.96
CA ILE A 47 3.86 -5.69 -9.08
C ILE A 47 2.39 -5.45 -9.36
N ARG A 48 1.67 -4.92 -8.38
CA ARG A 48 0.25 -4.60 -8.55
C ARG A 48 0.12 -3.21 -9.09
N THR A 49 -0.54 -3.06 -10.24
CA THR A 49 -0.72 -1.76 -10.88
C THR A 49 -2.13 -1.22 -10.66
N TYR A 50 -2.24 0.10 -10.51
CA TYR A 50 -3.50 0.82 -10.47
C TYR A 50 -3.42 2.06 -11.36
N ASP A 51 -4.41 2.24 -12.21
CA ASP A 51 -4.65 3.48 -12.91
C ASP A 51 -5.63 4.34 -12.09
N VAL A 52 -5.19 5.53 -11.71
CA VAL A 52 -5.94 6.46 -10.85
C VAL A 52 -6.30 7.68 -11.66
N SER A 53 -7.59 7.85 -11.96
CA SER A 53 -8.09 8.95 -12.77
C SER A 53 -8.95 9.90 -11.95
N SER A 54 -8.64 11.20 -11.96
CA SER A 54 -9.41 12.23 -11.28
C SER A 54 -9.36 13.55 -12.05
N ALA A 55 -10.43 14.35 -11.94
CA ALA A 55 -10.44 15.71 -12.44
C ALA A 55 -9.56 16.67 -11.61
N GLU A 56 -9.18 16.28 -10.41
CA GLU A 56 -8.28 17.03 -9.52
C GLU A 56 -6.81 16.74 -9.80
N ILE A 57 -6.50 15.69 -10.57
CA ILE A 57 -5.15 15.44 -11.05
C ILE A 57 -4.85 16.45 -12.16
N PRO A 58 -3.86 17.36 -11.97
CA PRO A 58 -3.52 18.34 -13.01
C PRO A 58 -2.98 17.64 -14.27
N GLN A 59 -3.25 18.22 -15.44
CA GLN A 59 -2.81 17.69 -16.74
C GLN A 59 -1.29 17.44 -16.80
N SER A 60 -0.49 18.23 -16.08
CA SER A 60 0.95 18.01 -16.01
C SER A 60 1.33 16.69 -15.33
N PHE A 61 0.45 16.11 -14.53
CA PHE A 61 0.64 14.82 -13.86
C PHE A 61 0.04 13.64 -14.63
N ASP A 62 -0.52 13.85 -15.81
CA ASP A 62 -0.97 12.73 -16.64
C ASP A 62 0.20 11.78 -16.94
N GLY A 63 0.01 10.48 -16.70
CA GLY A 63 1.05 9.45 -16.79
C GLY A 63 2.08 9.44 -15.65
N PHE A 64 1.88 10.23 -14.57
CA PHE A 64 2.82 10.28 -13.43
C PHE A 64 2.79 8.96 -12.65
N ARG A 65 3.96 8.37 -12.42
CA ARG A 65 4.12 7.04 -11.85
C ARG A 65 4.63 7.11 -10.43
N ILE A 66 3.91 6.48 -9.52
CA ILE A 66 4.24 6.41 -8.09
C ILE A 66 4.45 4.94 -7.70
N LEU A 67 5.62 4.62 -7.13
CA LEU A 67 5.90 3.30 -6.58
C LEU A 67 5.68 3.34 -5.06
N PHE A 68 4.75 2.52 -4.57
CA PHE A 68 4.48 2.37 -3.14
C PHE A 68 5.07 1.05 -2.63
N ILE A 69 5.87 1.15 -1.56
CA ILE A 69 6.59 0.05 -0.90
C ILE A 69 6.29 0.14 0.59
N ALA A 70 5.86 -0.97 1.21
CA ALA A 70 5.67 -1.08 2.64
C ALA A 70 6.01 -2.49 3.15
N ASP A 71 6.11 -2.65 4.45
CA ASP A 71 6.24 -3.93 5.13
C ASP A 71 7.40 -4.78 4.59
N THR A 72 8.57 -4.19 4.48
CA THR A 72 9.75 -4.90 4.03
C THR A 72 10.29 -5.84 5.11
N HIS A 73 10.19 -5.45 6.39
CA HIS A 73 10.69 -6.26 7.53
C HIS A 73 12.03 -6.93 7.20
N TYR A 74 13.00 -6.13 6.78
CA TYR A 74 14.29 -6.65 6.38
C TYR A 74 15.22 -6.83 7.60
N PRO A 75 15.85 -8.01 7.80
CA PRO A 75 15.70 -9.25 7.05
C PRO A 75 14.57 -10.14 7.62
N SER A 76 13.83 -10.77 6.70
CA SER A 76 12.78 -11.74 7.03
C SER A 76 12.72 -12.78 5.89
N LEU A 77 11.55 -13.11 5.33
CA LEU A 77 11.50 -13.69 3.97
C LEU A 77 12.04 -12.70 2.91
N PHE A 78 12.13 -11.43 3.27
CA PHE A 78 12.83 -10.41 2.50
C PHE A 78 14.33 -10.47 2.82
N THR A 79 15.07 -11.22 2.01
CA THR A 79 16.52 -11.49 2.16
C THR A 79 17.35 -10.50 1.34
N ASP A 80 18.69 -10.56 1.46
CA ASP A 80 19.63 -9.77 0.65
C ASP A 80 19.38 -9.96 -0.87
N ARG A 81 19.02 -11.18 -1.28
CA ARG A 81 18.66 -11.46 -2.69
C ARG A 81 17.39 -10.76 -3.10
N THR A 82 16.42 -10.70 -2.21
CA THR A 82 15.16 -9.97 -2.44
C THR A 82 15.40 -8.46 -2.43
N LEU A 83 16.29 -7.97 -1.58
CA LEU A 83 16.73 -6.58 -1.56
C LEU A 83 17.36 -6.19 -2.90
N ALA A 84 18.27 -7.02 -3.44
CA ALA A 84 18.84 -6.80 -4.77
C ALA A 84 17.77 -6.80 -5.87
N SER A 85 16.76 -7.68 -5.76
CA SER A 85 15.61 -7.70 -6.68
C SER A 85 14.76 -6.44 -6.57
N LEU A 86 14.56 -5.91 -5.36
CA LEU A 86 13.86 -4.63 -5.16
C LEU A 86 14.57 -3.49 -5.86
N GLY A 87 15.91 -3.43 -5.74
CA GLY A 87 16.70 -2.44 -6.48
C GLY A 87 16.54 -2.56 -8.00
N THR A 88 16.43 -3.78 -8.52
CA THR A 88 16.14 -4.02 -9.95
C THR A 88 14.73 -3.55 -10.32
N VAL A 89 13.71 -3.87 -9.50
CA VAL A 89 12.33 -3.44 -9.71
C VAL A 89 12.23 -1.91 -9.73
N VAL A 90 12.83 -1.23 -8.76
CA VAL A 90 12.85 0.25 -8.72
C VAL A 90 13.49 0.83 -9.97
N SER A 91 14.62 0.26 -10.40
CA SER A 91 15.33 0.71 -11.60
C SER A 91 14.55 0.47 -12.90
N GLU A 92 13.91 -0.70 -13.06
CA GLU A 92 13.10 -1.05 -14.25
C GLU A 92 11.81 -0.22 -14.32
N ILE A 93 11.16 -0.01 -13.17
CA ILE A 93 9.96 0.82 -13.09
C ILE A 93 10.34 2.29 -13.35
N ALA A 94 11.46 2.78 -12.84
CA ALA A 94 11.88 4.17 -12.92
C ALA A 94 10.70 5.12 -12.56
N PRO A 95 10.16 5.06 -11.33
CA PRO A 95 9.00 5.84 -10.94
C PRO A 95 9.34 7.34 -10.86
N ASP A 96 8.34 8.19 -11.04
CA ASP A 96 8.48 9.64 -10.86
C ASP A 96 8.63 10.01 -9.38
N ALA A 97 7.94 9.28 -8.49
CA ALA A 97 8.04 9.41 -7.04
C ALA A 97 7.97 8.03 -6.36
N ILE A 98 8.52 7.93 -5.14
CA ILE A 98 8.41 6.73 -4.29
C ILE A 98 7.68 7.11 -3.01
N MET A 99 6.78 6.22 -2.56
CA MET A 99 6.10 6.32 -1.27
C MET A 99 6.44 5.10 -0.43
N LEU A 100 6.84 5.34 0.83
CA LEU A 100 7.30 4.31 1.77
C LEU A 100 6.33 4.25 2.95
N GLY A 101 5.67 3.12 3.12
CA GLY A 101 4.54 2.95 4.04
C GLY A 101 4.89 2.35 5.41
N GLY A 102 6.16 2.34 5.81
CA GLY A 102 6.60 1.85 7.13
C GLY A 102 6.88 0.35 7.21
N ASP A 103 7.25 -0.07 8.41
CA ASP A 103 7.68 -1.43 8.76
C ASP A 103 8.86 -1.90 7.89
N TYR A 104 9.98 -1.15 8.02
CA TYR A 104 11.16 -1.31 7.16
C TYR A 104 12.03 -2.49 7.57
N GLN A 105 12.14 -2.80 8.88
CA GLN A 105 13.25 -3.55 9.41
C GLN A 105 12.86 -4.53 10.53
N GLU A 106 13.76 -5.51 10.76
CA GLU A 106 13.81 -6.39 11.93
C GLU A 106 15.08 -6.15 12.78
N GLY A 107 15.82 -5.06 12.49
CA GLY A 107 16.99 -4.55 13.19
C GLY A 107 17.49 -3.25 12.58
N CYS A 108 17.91 -2.28 13.42
CA CYS A 108 18.23 -0.91 12.95
C CYS A 108 19.36 -0.88 11.91
N GLU A 109 20.28 -1.84 11.97
CA GLU A 109 21.41 -2.00 11.04
C GLU A 109 20.96 -2.34 9.60
N TYR A 110 19.73 -2.80 9.42
CA TYR A 110 19.19 -3.17 8.11
C TYR A 110 18.50 -2.03 7.37
N VAL A 111 18.26 -0.90 8.03
CA VAL A 111 17.58 0.26 7.42
C VAL A 111 18.45 0.93 6.35
N GLU A 112 19.74 1.13 6.65
CA GLU A 112 20.65 1.78 5.71
C GLU A 112 20.79 1.01 4.38
N PRO A 113 21.10 -0.30 4.34
CA PRO A 113 21.15 -1.02 3.06
C PRO A 113 19.83 -1.05 2.32
N LEU A 114 18.69 -1.02 3.02
CA LEU A 114 17.37 -0.90 2.39
C LEU A 114 17.22 0.45 1.68
N PHE A 115 17.42 1.55 2.40
CA PHE A 115 17.29 2.89 1.82
C PHE A 115 18.34 3.16 0.73
N ALA A 116 19.59 2.73 0.92
CA ALA A 116 20.63 2.80 -0.10
C ALA A 116 20.23 2.06 -1.39
N THR A 117 19.52 0.95 -1.27
CA THR A 117 19.07 0.18 -2.43
C THR A 117 17.90 0.85 -3.13
N ILE A 118 16.89 1.32 -2.40
CA ILE A 118 15.71 1.99 -2.95
C ILE A 118 16.13 3.32 -3.61
N MET A 119 17.02 4.06 -2.96
CA MET A 119 17.47 5.39 -3.40
C MET A 119 18.72 5.36 -4.28
N ARG A 120 19.14 4.19 -4.78
CA ARG A 120 20.29 4.08 -5.71
C ARG A 120 20.11 4.92 -6.97
N HIS A 121 18.89 5.01 -7.46
CA HIS A 121 18.44 5.85 -8.54
C HIS A 121 17.26 6.70 -8.04
N PRO A 122 17.54 7.84 -7.37
CA PRO A 122 16.49 8.63 -6.75
C PRO A 122 15.44 9.06 -7.76
N PRO A 123 14.14 8.97 -7.44
CA PRO A 123 13.09 9.43 -8.33
C PRO A 123 13.12 10.96 -8.48
N LYS A 124 12.77 11.43 -9.67
CA LYS A 124 12.86 12.86 -10.01
C LYS A 124 12.07 13.77 -9.06
N TYR A 125 10.95 13.29 -8.55
CA TYR A 125 10.06 14.08 -7.69
C TYR A 125 10.13 13.65 -6.22
N GLY A 126 11.17 12.90 -5.83
CA GLY A 126 11.49 12.58 -4.45
C GLY A 126 10.81 11.33 -3.91
N ALA A 127 11.22 10.98 -2.70
CA ALA A 127 10.63 9.90 -1.91
C ALA A 127 9.98 10.48 -0.65
N TYR A 128 8.86 9.87 -0.22
CA TYR A 128 8.02 10.31 0.89
C TYR A 128 7.76 9.11 1.80
N ALA A 129 7.89 9.28 3.10
CA ALA A 129 7.88 8.16 4.03
C ALA A 129 7.12 8.47 5.32
N ILE A 130 6.51 7.43 5.87
CA ILE A 130 5.98 7.35 7.23
C ILE A 130 6.63 6.17 7.95
N LEU A 131 6.42 6.06 9.26
CA LEU A 131 6.83 4.91 10.05
C LEU A 131 5.71 3.87 10.15
N GLY A 132 6.10 2.62 10.32
CA GLY A 132 5.22 1.55 10.78
C GLY A 132 5.33 1.33 12.29
N ASN A 133 4.49 0.48 12.85
CA ASN A 133 4.50 0.21 14.29
C ASN A 133 5.81 -0.46 14.77
N ASN A 134 6.43 -1.30 13.93
CA ASN A 134 7.71 -1.92 14.29
C ASN A 134 8.88 -0.93 14.22
N ASP A 135 8.77 0.12 13.42
CA ASP A 135 9.79 1.18 13.32
C ASP A 135 9.80 2.05 14.58
N ILE A 136 8.60 2.39 15.10
CA ILE A 136 8.43 3.22 16.29
C ILE A 136 8.95 2.53 17.55
N GLU A 137 8.81 1.23 17.66
CA GLU A 137 9.22 0.48 18.85
C GLU A 137 10.73 0.44 19.05
N ARG A 138 11.54 0.50 17.99
CA ARG A 138 12.98 0.16 18.08
C ARG A 138 13.92 1.16 17.44
N CYS A 139 13.62 1.66 16.27
CA CYS A 139 14.62 2.30 15.41
C CYS A 139 14.23 3.70 14.93
N THR A 140 13.25 4.35 15.56
CA THR A 140 12.70 5.63 15.14
C THR A 140 13.76 6.66 14.75
N ASP A 141 14.67 6.99 15.67
CA ASP A 141 15.68 8.02 15.42
C ASP A 141 16.63 7.63 14.29
N THR A 142 17.07 6.36 14.27
CA THR A 142 17.95 5.85 13.21
C THR A 142 17.27 5.94 11.84
N ILE A 143 15.99 5.57 11.76
CA ILE A 143 15.22 5.61 10.50
C ILE A 143 15.07 7.05 10.01
N ILE A 144 14.69 7.98 10.91
CA ILE A 144 14.52 9.39 10.56
C ILE A 144 15.84 10.03 10.13
N ASP A 145 16.95 9.72 10.79
CA ASP A 145 18.27 10.23 10.42
C ASP A 145 18.72 9.69 9.05
N LEU A 146 18.46 8.41 8.77
CA LEU A 146 18.72 7.82 7.46
C LEU A 146 17.79 8.37 6.39
N MET A 147 16.51 8.64 6.68
CA MET A 147 15.63 9.34 5.75
C MET A 147 16.22 10.68 5.32
N ARG A 148 16.72 11.46 6.27
CA ARG A 148 17.41 12.73 5.97
C ARG A 148 18.66 12.54 5.13
N ALA A 149 19.48 11.53 5.46
CA ALA A 149 20.71 11.22 4.73
C ALA A 149 20.47 10.83 3.28
N TYR A 150 19.35 10.17 2.98
CA TYR A 150 18.97 9.73 1.64
C TYR A 150 17.97 10.66 0.93
N ASP A 151 17.72 11.86 1.46
CA ASP A 151 16.73 12.83 0.93
C ASP A 151 15.31 12.23 0.79
N ILE A 152 14.93 11.36 1.73
CA ILE A 152 13.58 10.84 1.88
C ILE A 152 12.80 11.78 2.81
N LYS A 153 11.69 12.32 2.34
CA LYS A 153 10.87 13.24 3.12
C LYS A 153 9.98 12.48 4.11
N PHE A 154 10.24 12.66 5.38
CA PHE A 154 9.37 12.18 6.44
C PHE A 154 8.12 13.06 6.52
N VAL A 155 6.93 12.48 6.37
CA VAL A 155 5.68 13.24 6.19
C VAL A 155 4.61 12.94 7.25
N GLU A 156 4.93 12.27 8.37
CA GLU A 156 3.93 12.05 9.44
C GLU A 156 3.39 13.37 9.99
N ASP A 157 2.08 13.40 10.22
CA ASP A 157 1.28 14.51 10.74
C ASP A 157 1.49 15.82 9.96
N THR A 158 1.86 15.69 8.68
CA THR A 158 2.07 16.84 7.80
C THR A 158 1.64 16.52 6.37
N ALA A 159 1.58 17.55 5.54
CA ALA A 159 1.32 17.45 4.13
C ALA A 159 2.36 18.23 3.33
N VAL A 160 2.83 17.65 2.23
CA VAL A 160 3.82 18.25 1.34
C VAL A 160 3.35 18.21 -0.11
N ARG A 161 3.67 19.24 -0.88
CA ARG A 161 3.32 19.32 -2.30
C ARG A 161 4.43 18.76 -3.17
N ILE A 162 4.06 17.90 -4.11
CA ILE A 162 4.92 17.47 -5.23
C ILE A 162 4.64 18.44 -6.37
N ASN A 163 5.61 19.29 -6.69
CA ASN A 163 5.45 20.31 -7.72
C ASN A 163 5.93 19.81 -9.08
N LYS A 164 5.14 20.01 -10.14
CA LYS A 164 5.51 19.72 -11.53
C LYS A 164 5.05 20.87 -12.42
N GLY A 165 5.99 21.72 -12.83
CA GLY A 165 5.68 22.99 -13.49
C GLY A 165 4.96 23.95 -12.55
N HIS A 166 3.79 24.42 -12.95
CA HIS A 166 2.96 25.33 -12.15
C HIS A 166 1.88 24.61 -11.35
N SER A 167 1.83 23.30 -11.41
CA SER A 167 0.83 22.48 -10.74
C SER A 167 1.46 21.62 -9.66
N HIS A 168 0.62 21.09 -8.77
CA HIS A 168 1.06 20.16 -7.72
C HIS A 168 -0.01 19.12 -7.44
N ILE A 169 0.41 18.05 -6.82
CA ILE A 169 -0.41 17.10 -6.05
C ILE A 169 0.12 17.10 -4.62
N THR A 170 -0.71 16.67 -3.66
CA THR A 170 -0.33 16.69 -2.24
C THR A 170 -0.17 15.27 -1.71
N VAL A 171 0.89 15.05 -0.93
CA VAL A 171 1.13 13.83 -0.15
C VAL A 171 1.07 14.20 1.31
N ALA A 172 0.17 13.58 2.04
CA ALA A 172 0.04 13.69 3.48
C ALA A 172 0.39 12.35 4.15
N GLY A 173 0.86 12.38 5.37
CA GLY A 173 1.17 11.18 6.14
C GLY A 173 0.56 11.23 7.52
N ALA A 174 0.03 10.12 7.99
CA ALA A 174 -0.53 9.99 9.32
C ALA A 174 0.37 9.15 10.22
N THR A 175 0.54 9.60 11.45
CA THR A 175 1.21 8.81 12.51
C THR A 175 0.45 7.51 12.77
N ASN A 176 1.19 6.41 12.97
CA ASN A 176 0.62 5.06 13.09
C ASN A 176 0.40 4.61 14.54
N THR A 177 0.32 5.46 15.52
CA THR A 177 0.00 5.05 16.88
C THR A 177 -1.49 5.22 17.15
N TYR A 178 -2.19 4.15 17.56
CA TYR A 178 -3.61 4.22 17.92
C TYR A 178 -3.92 5.28 19.00
N LYS A 179 -2.97 5.57 19.90
CA LYS A 179 -3.09 6.66 20.87
C LYS A 179 -3.02 8.05 20.22
N ALA A 180 -2.22 8.20 19.18
CA ALA A 180 -2.09 9.48 18.48
C ALA A 180 -3.30 9.78 17.58
N PHE A 181 -4.12 8.79 17.23
CA PHE A 181 -5.34 9.02 16.46
C PHE A 181 -6.33 9.91 17.22
N GLU A 182 -6.39 9.80 18.54
CA GLU A 182 -7.28 10.62 19.37
C GLU A 182 -6.76 12.05 19.58
N GLU A 183 -5.45 12.24 19.48
CA GLU A 183 -4.79 13.51 19.80
C GLU A 183 -4.47 14.35 18.56
N ASN A 184 -4.22 13.71 17.40
CA ASN A 184 -3.82 14.39 16.17
C ASN A 184 -4.88 14.24 15.08
N PRO A 185 -5.57 15.33 14.71
CA PRO A 185 -6.48 15.29 13.58
C PRO A 185 -5.73 14.97 12.28
N SER A 186 -6.42 14.39 11.32
CA SER A 186 -5.82 14.08 10.02
C SER A 186 -5.18 15.33 9.38
N PRO A 187 -3.95 15.21 8.87
CA PRO A 187 -3.26 16.31 8.20
C PRO A 187 -3.98 16.76 6.90
N THR A 188 -4.99 16.01 6.45
CA THR A 188 -5.73 16.34 5.23
C THR A 188 -6.93 17.27 5.46
N LEU A 189 -7.40 17.41 6.71
CA LEU A 189 -8.64 18.15 7.03
C LEU A 189 -8.64 19.61 6.57
N ASN A 190 -7.49 20.27 6.61
CA ASN A 190 -7.34 21.68 6.28
C ASN A 190 -6.77 21.91 4.87
N LEU A 191 -6.65 20.85 4.05
CA LEU A 191 -6.21 20.98 2.66
C LEU A 191 -7.35 21.51 1.78
N PRO A 192 -7.03 22.25 0.71
CA PRO A 192 -8.04 22.67 -0.26
C PRO A 192 -8.74 21.46 -0.91
N PRO A 193 -10.07 21.48 -0.99
CA PRO A 193 -10.82 20.34 -1.53
C PRO A 193 -10.65 20.11 -3.04
N GLU A 194 -10.00 21.05 -3.74
CA GLU A 194 -9.66 20.95 -5.15
C GLU A 194 -8.26 20.38 -5.43
N GLU A 195 -7.47 20.13 -4.41
CA GLU A 195 -6.16 19.50 -4.55
C GLU A 195 -6.32 17.97 -4.59
N PHE A 196 -5.58 17.31 -5.47
CA PHE A 196 -5.46 15.85 -5.43
C PHE A 196 -4.54 15.43 -4.30
N VAL A 197 -5.08 14.71 -3.31
CA VAL A 197 -4.40 14.36 -2.06
C VAL A 197 -4.26 12.85 -1.91
N ILE A 198 -3.02 12.39 -1.75
CA ILE A 198 -2.69 11.02 -1.36
C ILE A 198 -2.31 11.01 0.12
N LEU A 199 -3.04 10.24 0.93
CA LEU A 199 -2.74 10.02 2.33
C LEU A 199 -1.97 8.71 2.52
N LEU A 200 -0.78 8.80 3.10
CA LEU A 200 -0.03 7.64 3.57
C LEU A 200 -0.42 7.34 5.01
N THR A 201 -0.79 6.12 5.28
CA THR A 201 -0.95 5.60 6.64
C THR A 201 -0.42 4.18 6.70
N HIS A 202 0.25 3.80 7.79
CA HIS A 202 0.75 2.43 7.86
C HIS A 202 -0.42 1.46 8.02
N THR A 203 -1.34 1.73 8.95
CA THR A 203 -2.52 0.88 9.17
C THR A 203 -3.73 1.37 8.36
N PRO A 204 -4.42 0.51 7.59
CA PRO A 204 -5.58 0.92 6.81
C PRO A 204 -6.78 1.33 7.67
N ASP A 205 -6.82 0.91 8.92
CA ASP A 205 -7.88 1.24 9.89
C ASP A 205 -8.00 2.74 10.12
N TYR A 206 -6.89 3.48 10.00
CA TYR A 206 -6.88 4.94 10.09
C TYR A 206 -7.92 5.60 9.17
N ALA A 207 -8.09 5.06 7.97
CA ALA A 207 -9.03 5.61 7.00
C ALA A 207 -10.51 5.44 7.41
N GLU A 208 -10.80 4.57 8.35
CA GLU A 208 -12.15 4.38 8.89
C GLU A 208 -12.31 5.05 10.25
N ASP A 209 -11.25 5.08 11.07
CA ASP A 209 -11.29 5.57 12.44
C ASP A 209 -11.19 7.10 12.51
N GLN A 210 -10.62 7.75 11.49
CA GLN A 210 -10.39 9.18 11.46
C GLN A 210 -11.19 9.88 10.37
N ASP A 211 -11.54 11.15 10.63
CA ASP A 211 -12.03 12.02 9.58
C ASP A 211 -10.86 12.38 8.64
N ILE A 212 -10.90 11.87 7.44
CA ILE A 212 -9.93 12.10 6.38
C ILE A 212 -10.52 12.91 5.23
N ALA A 213 -11.43 13.83 5.52
CA ALA A 213 -11.95 14.75 4.51
C ALA A 213 -10.82 15.39 3.70
N ASN A 214 -11.07 15.71 2.44
CA ASN A 214 -10.07 16.21 1.48
C ASN A 214 -8.92 15.21 1.19
N THR A 215 -9.21 13.90 1.28
CA THR A 215 -8.32 12.82 0.83
C THR A 215 -8.95 12.11 -0.36
N ASP A 216 -8.21 11.99 -1.46
CA ASP A 216 -8.66 11.29 -2.66
C ASP A 216 -8.29 9.81 -2.64
N LEU A 217 -7.11 9.50 -2.15
CA LEU A 217 -6.58 8.15 -2.15
C LEU A 217 -5.78 7.87 -0.88
N VAL A 218 -6.06 6.73 -0.24
CA VAL A 218 -5.26 6.23 0.88
C VAL A 218 -4.38 5.08 0.43
N LEU A 219 -3.10 5.11 0.82
CA LEU A 219 -2.15 4.01 0.65
C LEU A 219 -1.76 3.48 2.03
N ALA A 220 -1.92 2.16 2.22
CA ALA A 220 -1.67 1.50 3.50
C ALA A 220 -0.95 0.16 3.35
N GLY A 221 -0.28 -0.28 4.43
CA GLY A 221 0.37 -1.58 4.58
C GLY A 221 -0.19 -2.39 5.74
N HIS A 222 0.70 -2.83 6.65
CA HIS A 222 0.43 -3.44 7.96
C HIS A 222 -0.21 -4.83 7.95
N THR A 223 -1.19 -5.07 7.11
CA THR A 223 -1.99 -6.31 7.12
C THR A 223 -1.25 -7.51 6.56
N HIS A 224 -0.19 -7.29 5.78
CA HIS A 224 0.53 -8.33 5.02
C HIS A 224 -0.38 -9.20 4.14
N GLY A 225 -1.61 -8.72 3.82
CA GLY A 225 -2.64 -9.53 3.19
C GLY A 225 -3.05 -10.75 4.02
N GLY A 226 -2.90 -10.66 5.37
CA GLY A 226 -3.09 -11.73 6.32
C GLY A 226 -1.95 -12.74 6.37
N GLN A 227 -0.90 -12.57 5.55
CA GLN A 227 0.31 -13.41 5.47
C GLN A 227 0.03 -14.90 5.22
N VAL A 228 -0.89 -15.51 5.98
CA VAL A 228 -1.40 -16.88 5.80
C VAL A 228 -2.92 -16.82 5.60
N THR A 229 -3.38 -17.20 4.41
CA THR A 229 -4.80 -17.11 4.06
C THR A 229 -5.32 -18.46 3.57
N PHE A 230 -6.63 -18.66 3.70
CA PHE A 230 -7.33 -19.77 3.05
C PHE A 230 -7.68 -19.31 1.61
N LEU A 231 -7.07 -19.99 0.64
CA LEU A 231 -7.25 -19.75 -0.81
C LEU A 231 -7.11 -18.27 -1.25
N GLY A 232 -6.36 -17.46 -0.49
CA GLY A 232 -6.08 -16.08 -0.84
C GLY A 232 -7.15 -15.05 -0.45
N PHE A 233 -8.28 -15.43 0.12
CA PHE A 233 -9.38 -14.51 0.41
C PHE A 233 -9.81 -14.45 1.89
N LEU A 234 -9.49 -15.44 2.69
CA LEU A 234 -9.83 -15.46 4.12
C LEU A 234 -8.57 -15.61 4.97
N ALA A 235 -8.25 -14.61 5.76
CA ALA A 235 -7.15 -14.62 6.71
C ALA A 235 -7.67 -14.88 8.13
N PRO A 236 -7.09 -15.83 8.87
CA PRO A 236 -7.41 -16.02 10.30
C PRO A 236 -6.98 -14.84 11.17
N VAL A 237 -5.91 -14.14 10.74
CA VAL A 237 -5.39 -12.94 11.38
C VAL A 237 -5.25 -11.86 10.32
N THR A 238 -5.87 -10.71 10.53
CA THR A 238 -5.91 -9.63 9.54
C THR A 238 -5.07 -8.43 9.93
N ALA A 239 -4.68 -8.33 11.20
CA ALA A 239 -4.04 -7.14 11.78
C ALA A 239 -4.84 -5.84 11.53
N SER A 240 -6.18 -5.95 11.41
CA SER A 240 -7.12 -4.85 11.23
C SER A 240 -8.35 -5.09 12.10
N HIS A 241 -8.88 -4.04 12.73
CA HIS A 241 -10.11 -4.07 13.51
C HIS A 241 -11.33 -4.35 12.63
N TYR A 242 -11.21 -4.04 11.32
CA TYR A 242 -12.26 -4.24 10.32
C TYR A 242 -12.17 -5.60 9.61
N GLY A 243 -11.33 -6.51 10.13
CA GLY A 243 -11.22 -7.88 9.65
C GLY A 243 -10.80 -7.97 8.20
N GLN A 244 -11.57 -8.67 7.37
CA GLN A 244 -11.21 -8.91 5.97
C GLN A 244 -11.37 -7.66 5.06
N ARG A 245 -12.07 -6.61 5.55
CA ARG A 245 -12.42 -5.45 4.72
C ARG A 245 -11.21 -4.77 4.11
N PHE A 246 -10.20 -4.49 4.93
CA PHE A 246 -8.98 -3.82 4.49
C PHE A 246 -7.77 -4.76 4.33
N LEU A 247 -8.05 -6.05 4.15
CA LEU A 247 -6.99 -7.05 4.14
C LEU A 247 -5.95 -6.81 3.05
N LYS A 248 -6.37 -6.43 1.86
CA LYS A 248 -5.50 -6.17 0.70
C LYS A 248 -6.25 -5.56 -0.48
N GLY A 249 -5.51 -4.92 -1.38
CA GLY A 249 -6.03 -4.39 -2.64
C GLY A 249 -6.88 -3.15 -2.44
N LEU A 250 -7.70 -2.82 -3.42
CA LEU A 250 -8.58 -1.65 -3.39
C LEU A 250 -9.84 -1.95 -2.59
N ASN A 251 -10.10 -1.14 -1.60
CA ASN A 251 -11.31 -1.12 -0.78
C ASN A 251 -11.79 0.32 -0.62
N TYR A 252 -12.91 0.52 0.04
CA TYR A 252 -13.45 1.84 0.33
C TYR A 252 -13.80 1.94 1.81
N ASN A 253 -13.52 3.09 2.43
CA ASN A 253 -14.01 3.38 3.78
C ASN A 253 -15.53 3.67 3.74
N THR A 254 -16.14 3.91 4.90
CA THR A 254 -17.58 4.18 5.00
C THR A 254 -17.96 5.51 4.32
N ALA A 255 -17.04 6.46 4.23
CA ALA A 255 -17.24 7.73 3.52
C ALA A 255 -17.10 7.60 1.99
N GLY A 256 -16.69 6.42 1.48
CA GLY A 256 -16.53 6.16 0.05
C GLY A 256 -15.15 6.50 -0.50
N GLN A 257 -14.19 6.82 0.35
CA GLN A 257 -12.82 7.12 -0.08
C GLN A 257 -12.05 5.81 -0.34
N PRO A 258 -11.28 5.71 -1.44
CA PRO A 258 -10.55 4.51 -1.80
C PRO A 258 -9.32 4.31 -0.91
N VAL A 259 -9.12 3.07 -0.47
CA VAL A 259 -7.99 2.61 0.34
C VAL A 259 -7.32 1.46 -0.40
N ILE A 260 -6.09 1.67 -0.82
CA ILE A 260 -5.25 0.62 -1.39
C ILE A 260 -4.34 0.09 -0.29
N THR A 261 -4.58 -1.17 0.11
CA THR A 261 -3.75 -1.87 1.09
C THR A 261 -2.83 -2.86 0.39
N THR A 262 -1.51 -2.67 0.52
CA THR A 262 -0.53 -3.62 -0.01
C THR A 262 -0.40 -4.85 0.89
N THR A 263 -0.01 -5.98 0.30
CA THR A 263 0.39 -7.16 1.07
C THR A 263 1.84 -7.10 1.57
N GLY A 264 2.56 -6.03 1.20
CA GLY A 264 3.96 -5.85 1.58
C GLY A 264 4.92 -6.89 0.98
N ILE A 265 6.20 -6.74 1.26
CA ILE A 265 7.25 -7.61 0.69
C ILE A 265 7.70 -8.67 1.71
N GLY A 266 8.02 -8.26 2.94
CA GLY A 266 8.55 -9.10 3.99
C GLY A 266 7.48 -9.89 4.76
N THR A 267 7.84 -10.33 5.93
CA THR A 267 6.95 -11.05 6.86
C THR A 267 7.15 -10.52 8.27
N SER A 268 6.06 -10.45 9.04
CA SER A 268 6.07 -10.12 10.45
C SER A 268 5.88 -11.37 11.30
N ARG A 269 6.55 -11.47 12.46
CA ARG A 269 6.47 -12.52 13.48
C ARG A 269 6.86 -13.93 13.04
N ARG A 270 6.44 -14.39 11.86
CA ARG A 270 6.75 -15.72 11.32
C ARG A 270 7.14 -15.62 9.86
N ASN A 271 8.23 -16.26 9.49
CA ASN A 271 8.74 -16.28 8.12
C ASN A 271 7.94 -17.26 7.23
N ILE A 272 6.66 -16.98 7.05
CA ILE A 272 5.74 -17.78 6.23
C ILE A 272 4.75 -16.88 5.49
N ARG A 273 4.55 -17.15 4.21
CA ARG A 273 3.44 -16.62 3.42
C ARG A 273 2.73 -17.74 2.69
N LEU A 274 1.40 -17.80 2.80
CA LEU A 274 0.57 -18.80 2.13
C LEU A 274 -0.64 -18.09 1.48
N PHE A 275 -0.72 -18.12 0.15
CA PHE A 275 -1.72 -17.43 -0.66
C PHE A 275 -1.83 -15.92 -0.40
N ALA A 276 -0.78 -15.32 0.14
CA ALA A 276 -0.61 -13.88 0.31
C ALA A 276 0.74 -13.47 -0.31
N PRO A 277 0.82 -13.37 -1.64
CA PRO A 277 2.07 -13.08 -2.35
C PRO A 277 2.63 -11.73 -1.93
N SER A 278 3.97 -11.64 -1.84
CA SER A 278 4.68 -10.38 -1.65
C SER A 278 4.48 -9.46 -2.85
N GLU A 279 4.27 -8.17 -2.60
CA GLU A 279 4.04 -7.21 -3.68
C GLU A 279 4.62 -5.83 -3.41
N VAL A 280 4.82 -5.09 -4.48
CA VAL A 280 4.90 -3.64 -4.51
C VAL A 280 3.73 -3.10 -5.32
N VAL A 281 3.34 -1.86 -5.07
CA VAL A 281 2.22 -1.23 -5.78
C VAL A 281 2.75 -0.12 -6.69
N LEU A 282 2.32 -0.11 -7.93
CA LEU A 282 2.59 0.94 -8.91
C LEU A 282 1.29 1.66 -9.25
N LEU A 283 1.25 2.96 -9.00
CA LEU A 283 0.16 3.83 -9.41
C LEU A 283 0.56 4.59 -10.67
N THR A 284 -0.37 4.74 -11.59
CA THR A 284 -0.27 5.67 -12.71
C THR A 284 -1.42 6.66 -12.60
N LEU A 285 -1.08 7.95 -12.48
CA LEU A 285 -2.07 9.02 -12.37
C LEU A 285 -2.53 9.46 -13.75
N HIS A 286 -3.83 9.67 -13.92
CA HIS A 286 -4.43 10.16 -15.14
C HIS A 286 -5.28 11.39 -14.87
N SER A 287 -4.96 12.48 -15.56
CA SER A 287 -5.81 13.67 -15.55
C SER A 287 -7.06 13.41 -16.36
N TRP A 288 -8.21 13.73 -15.80
CA TRP A 288 -9.47 13.53 -16.46
C TRP A 288 -10.24 14.85 -16.62
N SER A 289 -10.70 15.11 -17.83
CA SER A 289 -11.55 16.27 -18.10
C SER A 289 -13.00 15.91 -17.78
N ARG A 290 -13.70 16.76 -17.01
CA ARG A 290 -15.13 16.59 -16.71
C ARG A 290 -16.02 16.49 -17.97
N ASN A 291 -15.51 16.87 -19.13
CA ASN A 291 -16.19 16.77 -20.42
C ASN A 291 -15.95 15.42 -21.13
N GLU A 292 -15.06 14.61 -20.61
CA GLU A 292 -14.81 13.28 -21.16
C GLU A 292 -15.76 12.25 -20.55
N ARG A 293 -16.17 11.28 -21.37
CA ARG A 293 -17.01 10.19 -20.89
C ARG A 293 -16.23 9.37 -19.85
N LEU A 294 -16.84 9.13 -18.69
CA LEU A 294 -16.24 8.26 -17.69
C LEU A 294 -15.79 6.94 -18.33
N PRO A 295 -14.53 6.51 -18.15
CA PRO A 295 -14.14 5.18 -18.56
C PRO A 295 -15.03 4.17 -17.82
N GLU A 296 -15.55 3.17 -18.54
CA GLU A 296 -16.37 2.14 -17.90
C GLU A 296 -15.55 1.45 -16.80
N PRO A 297 -16.11 1.25 -15.60
CA PRO A 297 -15.41 0.55 -14.54
C PRO A 297 -15.20 -0.91 -15.00
N ASP A 298 -13.96 -1.28 -15.34
CA ASP A 298 -13.58 -2.68 -15.44
C ASP A 298 -13.58 -3.26 -14.03
N ILE A 299 -14.69 -3.86 -13.64
CA ILE A 299 -14.73 -4.73 -12.47
C ILE A 299 -14.05 -6.04 -12.90
N ALA A 300 -12.73 -6.01 -13.03
CA ALA A 300 -11.95 -7.22 -13.12
C ALA A 300 -11.93 -7.84 -11.72
N ILE A 301 -12.92 -8.66 -11.44
CA ILE A 301 -12.82 -9.63 -10.36
C ILE A 301 -11.64 -10.53 -10.76
N ASP A 302 -10.54 -10.46 -10.01
CA ASP A 302 -9.40 -11.37 -10.20
C ASP A 302 -9.88 -12.79 -9.88
N THR A 303 -10.44 -13.46 -10.90
CA THR A 303 -10.95 -14.83 -10.79
C THR A 303 -9.89 -15.88 -11.11
N ARG A 304 -8.63 -15.47 -11.31
CA ARG A 304 -7.57 -16.44 -11.61
C ARG A 304 -7.32 -17.34 -10.39
N PRO A 305 -7.36 -18.66 -10.58
CA PRO A 305 -7.15 -19.58 -9.47
C PRO A 305 -5.72 -19.46 -8.96
N TYR A 306 -5.55 -19.13 -7.70
CA TYR A 306 -4.27 -19.11 -6.96
C TYR A 306 -3.59 -20.48 -6.83
N LEU A 307 -4.11 -21.50 -7.53
CA LEU A 307 -3.73 -22.90 -7.42
C LEU A 307 -2.34 -23.24 -8.01
N SER A 308 -1.69 -22.32 -8.72
CA SER A 308 -0.42 -22.58 -9.38
C SER A 308 0.82 -22.07 -8.64
N GLN A 309 0.68 -21.52 -7.44
CA GLN A 309 1.84 -21.02 -6.70
C GLN A 309 2.48 -22.12 -5.85
N PRO A 310 3.78 -22.41 -6.01
CA PRO A 310 4.47 -23.34 -5.15
C PRO A 310 4.48 -22.82 -3.71
N ILE A 311 4.18 -23.68 -2.75
CA ILE A 311 4.32 -23.41 -1.32
C ILE A 311 5.82 -23.23 -1.08
N THR A 312 6.26 -22.00 -0.83
CA THR A 312 7.65 -21.75 -0.43
C THR A 312 7.73 -21.94 1.08
N ILE A 313 7.99 -23.19 1.50
CA ILE A 313 8.43 -23.47 2.85
C ILE A 313 9.94 -23.27 2.82
N VAL A 314 10.44 -22.18 3.37
CA VAL A 314 11.84 -22.02 3.65
C VAL A 314 12.10 -22.79 4.96
N PRO A 315 12.96 -23.83 4.97
CA PRO A 315 13.30 -24.49 6.23
C PRO A 315 13.85 -23.44 7.21
N GLU A 316 13.48 -23.58 8.46
CA GLU A 316 14.05 -22.79 9.56
C GLU A 316 15.59 -22.92 9.52
N THR A 317 16.26 -22.04 8.82
CA THR A 317 17.68 -21.82 9.03
C THR A 317 17.78 -21.05 10.33
N THR A 318 17.99 -21.81 11.39
CA THR A 318 18.48 -21.43 12.72
C THR A 318 18.81 -19.94 12.83
N TYR A 319 17.82 -19.19 13.30
CA TYR A 319 18.10 -17.92 13.97
C TYR A 319 18.89 -18.30 15.23
N GLN A 320 20.20 -18.13 15.19
CA GLN A 320 20.99 -18.18 16.40
C GLN A 320 20.60 -16.97 17.22
N GLU A 321 19.98 -17.21 18.37
CA GLU A 321 19.80 -16.18 19.38
C GLU A 321 21.11 -15.42 19.56
N PRO A 322 21.10 -14.08 19.61
CA PRO A 322 22.30 -13.33 19.91
C PRO A 322 22.83 -13.79 21.27
N LEU A 323 24.09 -14.22 21.27
CA LEU A 323 24.84 -14.64 22.45
C LEU A 323 24.64 -13.64 23.59
N ASN A 324 24.11 -14.14 24.69
CA ASN A 324 23.96 -13.46 25.95
C ASN A 324 25.33 -12.92 26.36
N ILE A 325 25.58 -11.63 26.12
CA ILE A 325 26.78 -10.96 26.65
C ILE A 325 26.50 -10.68 28.13
N PRO A 326 27.23 -11.29 29.06
CA PRO A 326 27.06 -11.02 30.49
C PRO A 326 27.43 -9.56 30.76
N GLN A 327 26.47 -8.81 31.32
CA GLN A 327 26.74 -7.49 31.91
C GLN A 327 27.79 -7.70 33.00
N LYS A 328 29.00 -7.19 32.77
CA LYS A 328 29.96 -6.98 33.84
C LYS A 328 29.65 -5.68 34.53
N LEU A 329 29.54 -5.80 35.85
CA LEU A 329 29.48 -4.81 36.90
C LEU A 329 30.16 -3.46 36.62
#